data_d7441b24264bfdf357addf3de6c61bbe
#
_entry.id   d7441b24264bfdf357addf3de6c61bbe
#
_cell.length_a   1.000
_cell.length_b   1.000
_cell.length_c   1.000
_cell.angle_alpha   90.00
_cell.angle_beta   90.00
_cell.angle_gamma   90.00
#
_symmetry.space_group_name_H-M   'P 1'
#
loop_
_entity.id
_entity.type
_entity.pdbx_description
1 polymer ?
#
loop_
_entity_poly.entity_id
_entity_poly.type
_entity_poly.pdbx_seq_one_letter_code
_entity_poly.pdbx_strand_id
1 'polypeptide(L)'
;MDHHESKEKANLKPIVNSAELLSIYEGLRDLFPSASFPVQYRRQHDLGGLEERYKAFFLDAFGVLNIGEDAIAGAVERIQALRASGHHVRVVSNAGSTPTQGLVNRFARLGFDFAAEEIYCSRDALNYYLKKEPEGYWGAITPIGSPTDDLRGEFVNLAERPEAMDEVDGIVLLSTINYDFSLTERLIASLSARPRIVLLANPDLAAPRADHFSIEPGFVAQELIKAVNMPLHAFGKPYKSIFQLALSS
;
A
#
# COMPACT_ATOMS: atom_id res chain seq x y z
N MET A 1 -13.16 -44.74 2.06
CA MET A 1 -14.32 -43.84 1.95
C MET A 1 -13.89 -42.53 2.51
N ASP A 2 -13.35 -41.70 1.58
CA ASP A 2 -12.76 -40.40 1.89
C ASP A 2 -13.84 -39.34 1.90
N HIS A 3 -14.08 -38.76 3.06
CA HIS A 3 -14.84 -37.53 3.19
C HIS A 3 -13.86 -36.35 3.30
N HIS A 4 -13.34 -35.89 2.17
CA HIS A 4 -12.82 -34.55 2.03
C HIS A 4 -14.00 -33.58 1.85
N GLU A 5 -14.56 -33.14 2.95
CA GLU A 5 -15.35 -31.92 2.93
C GLU A 5 -14.41 -30.74 2.66
N SER A 6 -14.45 -30.27 1.43
CA SER A 6 -13.90 -29.00 1.03
C SER A 6 -14.64 -27.90 1.78
N LYS A 7 -14.00 -27.32 2.80
CA LYS A 7 -14.44 -26.05 3.38
C LYS A 7 -14.47 -25.02 2.24
N GLU A 8 -15.66 -24.63 1.82
CA GLU A 8 -15.86 -23.46 0.97
C GLU A 8 -15.17 -22.28 1.66
N LYS A 9 -14.03 -21.88 1.11
CA LYS A 9 -13.41 -20.60 1.45
C LYS A 9 -14.47 -19.55 1.13
N ALA A 10 -14.81 -18.69 2.09
CA ALA A 10 -15.62 -17.51 1.85
C ALA A 10 -14.89 -16.66 0.81
N ASN A 11 -15.13 -16.91 -0.47
CA ASN A 11 -14.59 -16.16 -1.57
C ASN A 11 -15.34 -14.83 -1.59
N LEU A 12 -14.71 -13.77 -1.04
CA LEU A 12 -15.03 -12.44 -1.52
C LEU A 12 -14.89 -12.49 -3.05
N LYS A 13 -15.99 -12.21 -3.77
CA LYS A 13 -15.97 -12.15 -5.23
C LYS A 13 -14.82 -11.24 -5.62
N PRO A 14 -13.85 -11.69 -6.44
CA PRO A 14 -12.80 -10.80 -6.89
C PRO A 14 -13.48 -9.60 -7.59
N ILE A 15 -13.00 -8.39 -7.33
CA ILE A 15 -13.44 -7.19 -8.04
C ILE A 15 -13.10 -7.42 -9.51
N VAL A 16 -14.12 -7.59 -10.35
CA VAL A 16 -13.95 -8.14 -11.69
C VAL A 16 -13.69 -7.04 -12.73
N ASN A 17 -14.09 -5.79 -12.43
CA ASN A 17 -13.95 -4.69 -13.40
C ASN A 17 -13.74 -3.32 -12.75
N SER A 18 -13.20 -2.39 -13.54
CA SER A 18 -12.89 -1.04 -13.09
C SER A 18 -14.12 -0.20 -12.71
N ALA A 19 -15.29 -0.47 -13.28
CA ALA A 19 -16.51 0.27 -12.96
C ALA A 19 -17.03 -0.09 -11.56
N GLU A 20 -16.95 -1.38 -11.19
CA GLU A 20 -17.28 -1.84 -9.84
C GLU A 20 -16.30 -1.25 -8.82
N LEU A 21 -15.00 -1.28 -9.11
CA LEU A 21 -13.98 -0.69 -8.26
C LEU A 21 -14.20 0.82 -8.06
N LEU A 22 -14.51 1.55 -9.14
CA LEU A 22 -14.83 2.97 -9.06
C LEU A 22 -16.04 3.23 -8.15
N SER A 23 -17.10 2.42 -8.28
CA SER A 23 -18.29 2.53 -7.44
C SER A 23 -17.97 2.34 -5.94
N ILE A 24 -17.06 1.40 -5.63
CA ILE A 24 -16.59 1.19 -4.26
C ILE A 24 -15.81 2.43 -3.76
N TYR A 25 -14.88 2.97 -4.57
CA TYR A 25 -14.13 4.18 -4.22
C TYR A 25 -15.06 5.39 -4.00
N GLU A 26 -16.06 5.57 -4.85
CA GLU A 26 -17.06 6.64 -4.69
C GLU A 26 -17.85 6.50 -3.39
N GLY A 27 -18.25 5.27 -3.02
CA GLY A 27 -18.94 5.00 -1.76
C GLY A 27 -18.08 5.21 -0.51
N LEU A 28 -16.76 5.28 -0.66
CA LEU A 28 -15.78 5.46 0.42
C LEU A 28 -15.13 6.86 0.39
N ARG A 29 -15.63 7.77 -0.43
CA ARG A 29 -15.02 9.10 -0.64
C ARG A 29 -14.73 9.85 0.65
N ASP A 30 -15.62 9.77 1.63
CA ASP A 30 -15.49 10.45 2.92
C ASP A 30 -14.34 9.89 3.80
N LEU A 31 -13.84 8.71 3.50
CA LEU A 31 -12.70 8.12 4.21
C LEU A 31 -11.34 8.59 3.65
N PHE A 32 -11.35 9.17 2.45
CA PHE A 32 -10.14 9.69 1.83
C PHE A 32 -9.95 11.18 2.14
N PRO A 33 -8.69 11.68 2.08
CA PRO A 33 -8.44 13.11 2.23
C PRO A 33 -9.24 13.92 1.21
N SER A 34 -9.80 15.04 1.66
CA SER A 34 -10.46 15.98 0.76
C SER A 34 -9.46 16.53 -0.26
N ALA A 35 -9.89 16.66 -1.51
CA ALA A 35 -9.08 17.24 -2.57
C ALA A 35 -9.85 18.36 -3.27
N SER A 36 -9.14 19.42 -3.62
CA SER A 36 -9.63 20.45 -4.54
C SER A 36 -9.04 20.18 -5.93
N PHE A 37 -9.90 20.10 -6.93
CA PHE A 37 -9.48 19.85 -8.29
C PHE A 37 -9.34 21.18 -9.06
N PRO A 38 -8.36 21.31 -9.95
CA PRO A 38 -8.23 22.49 -10.78
C PRO A 38 -9.42 22.59 -11.76
N VAL A 39 -9.88 23.81 -12.01
CA VAL A 39 -10.98 24.09 -12.97
C VAL A 39 -10.56 23.73 -14.41
N GLN A 40 -9.26 23.75 -14.68
CA GLN A 40 -8.71 23.43 -15.99
C GLN A 40 -7.61 22.37 -15.87
N TYR A 41 -7.56 21.44 -16.82
CA TYR A 41 -6.49 20.47 -16.99
C TYR A 41 -5.89 20.53 -18.39
N ARG A 42 -4.61 20.16 -18.53
CA ARG A 42 -3.96 20.01 -19.81
C ARG A 42 -3.65 18.53 -20.06
N ARG A 43 -4.10 18.02 -21.19
CA ARG A 43 -3.64 16.69 -21.65
C ARG A 43 -2.26 16.84 -22.27
N GLN A 44 -1.38 15.91 -21.91
CA GLN A 44 -0.05 15.75 -22.50
C GLN A 44 0.06 14.37 -23.12
N HIS A 45 0.84 14.25 -24.18
CA HIS A 45 1.11 12.97 -24.82
C HIS A 45 2.04 12.10 -23.96
N ASP A 46 3.04 12.73 -23.35
CA ASP A 46 4.03 12.11 -22.46
C ASP A 46 4.58 13.17 -21.47
N LEU A 47 5.62 12.82 -20.72
CA LEU A 47 6.30 13.75 -19.80
C LEU A 47 7.19 14.78 -20.51
N GLY A 48 7.40 14.67 -21.82
CA GLY A 48 8.18 15.64 -22.60
C GLY A 48 7.57 17.02 -22.55
N GLY A 49 8.41 18.05 -22.44
CA GLY A 49 7.98 19.45 -22.31
C GLY A 49 7.46 19.85 -20.92
N LEU A 50 7.42 18.92 -19.95
CA LEU A 50 7.16 19.25 -18.54
C LEU A 50 8.46 19.64 -17.81
N GLU A 51 9.60 19.23 -18.33
CA GLU A 51 10.93 19.49 -17.77
C GLU A 51 11.22 20.99 -17.60
N GLU A 52 10.76 21.84 -18.52
CA GLU A 52 10.91 23.29 -18.41
C GLU A 52 10.12 23.92 -17.25
N ARG A 53 9.12 23.22 -16.74
CA ARG A 53 8.18 23.73 -15.72
C ARG A 53 8.43 23.17 -14.33
N TYR A 54 8.93 21.94 -14.22
CA TYR A 54 9.07 21.21 -12.98
C TYR A 54 10.50 20.71 -12.79
N LYS A 55 11.04 20.88 -11.58
CA LYS A 55 12.39 20.42 -11.23
C LYS A 55 12.41 19.03 -10.62
N ALA A 56 11.28 18.55 -10.13
CA ALA A 56 11.16 17.26 -9.49
C ALA A 56 9.91 16.53 -9.97
N PHE A 57 10.02 15.20 -10.11
CA PHE A 57 8.95 14.30 -10.54
C PHE A 57 8.75 13.22 -9.50
N PHE A 58 7.55 13.14 -8.95
CA PHE A 58 7.12 12.04 -8.09
C PHE A 58 6.31 11.06 -8.92
N LEU A 59 6.82 9.87 -9.09
CA LEU A 59 6.26 8.84 -9.96
C LEU A 59 5.71 7.70 -9.13
N ASP A 60 4.52 7.24 -9.49
CA ASP A 60 4.02 5.96 -9.00
C ASP A 60 4.81 4.80 -9.62
N ALA A 61 4.72 3.62 -9.01
CA ALA A 61 5.37 2.42 -9.51
C ALA A 61 4.45 1.65 -10.48
N PHE A 62 3.36 1.09 -9.96
CA PHE A 62 2.44 0.25 -10.74
C PHE A 62 1.60 1.08 -11.73
N GLY A 63 1.66 0.69 -13.01
CA GLY A 63 0.96 1.42 -14.08
C GLY A 63 1.71 2.66 -14.59
N VAL A 64 2.86 3.01 -14.01
CA VAL A 64 3.72 4.15 -14.41
C VAL A 64 5.12 3.68 -14.77
N LEU A 65 5.78 2.91 -13.91
CA LEU A 65 7.11 2.37 -14.14
C LEU A 65 7.07 0.90 -14.58
N ASN A 66 6.13 0.13 -14.02
CA ASN A 66 6.00 -1.30 -14.31
C ASN A 66 4.55 -1.77 -14.31
N ILE A 67 4.30 -2.89 -14.98
CA ILE A 67 3.07 -3.69 -14.89
C ILE A 67 3.51 -5.11 -14.51
N GLY A 68 3.08 -5.57 -13.34
CA GLY A 68 3.59 -6.84 -12.79
C GLY A 68 5.11 -6.81 -12.62
N GLU A 69 5.80 -7.76 -13.22
CA GLU A 69 7.26 -7.90 -13.17
C GLU A 69 7.94 -7.39 -14.46
N ASP A 70 7.26 -6.61 -15.29
CA ASP A 70 7.78 -6.03 -16.52
C ASP A 70 7.82 -4.50 -16.44
N ALA A 71 8.93 -3.89 -16.89
CA ALA A 71 9.02 -2.43 -17.02
C ALA A 71 8.11 -1.95 -18.16
N ILE A 72 7.46 -0.80 -17.97
CA ILE A 72 6.71 -0.15 -19.05
C ILE A 72 7.69 0.32 -20.11
N ALA A 73 7.39 0.04 -21.38
CA ALA A 73 8.24 0.42 -22.50
C ALA A 73 8.54 1.93 -22.50
N GLY A 74 9.81 2.30 -22.59
CA GLY A 74 10.28 3.69 -22.58
C GLY A 74 10.38 4.32 -21.17
N ALA A 75 9.95 3.63 -20.10
CA ALA A 75 10.02 4.19 -18.75
C ALA A 75 11.47 4.34 -18.26
N VAL A 76 12.32 3.33 -18.48
CA VAL A 76 13.74 3.37 -18.09
C VAL A 76 14.45 4.53 -18.79
N GLU A 77 14.30 4.65 -20.10
CA GLU A 77 14.90 5.69 -20.92
C GLU A 77 14.40 7.09 -20.52
N ARG A 78 13.11 7.20 -20.16
CA ARG A 78 12.53 8.46 -19.71
C ARG A 78 13.13 8.89 -18.36
N ILE A 79 13.31 7.99 -17.39
CA ILE A 79 13.96 8.29 -16.12
C ILE A 79 15.39 8.76 -16.34
N GLN A 80 16.16 8.08 -17.19
CA GLN A 80 17.51 8.44 -17.52
C GLN A 80 17.59 9.84 -18.18
N ALA A 81 16.67 10.13 -19.11
CA ALA A 81 16.59 11.44 -19.76
C ALA A 81 16.26 12.57 -18.77
N LEU A 82 15.31 12.39 -17.85
CA LEU A 82 14.98 13.34 -16.81
C LEU A 82 16.19 13.65 -15.92
N ARG A 83 16.91 12.62 -15.48
CA ARG A 83 18.13 12.79 -14.66
C ARG A 83 19.25 13.48 -15.43
N ALA A 84 19.48 13.10 -16.69
CA ALA A 84 20.48 13.73 -17.56
C ALA A 84 20.21 15.23 -17.77
N SER A 85 18.94 15.65 -17.72
CA SER A 85 18.51 17.05 -17.78
C SER A 85 18.51 17.75 -16.41
N GLY A 86 19.03 17.10 -15.35
CA GLY A 86 19.18 17.69 -14.02
C GLY A 86 17.92 17.70 -13.16
N HIS A 87 16.92 16.87 -13.50
CA HIS A 87 15.70 16.75 -12.71
C HIS A 87 15.82 15.71 -11.60
N HIS A 88 15.20 16.02 -10.46
CA HIS A 88 15.03 15.04 -9.38
C HIS A 88 13.88 14.10 -9.70
N VAL A 89 14.14 12.81 -9.66
CA VAL A 89 13.12 11.77 -9.84
C VAL A 89 12.99 10.98 -8.56
N ARG A 90 11.77 10.81 -8.06
CA ARG A 90 11.47 10.04 -6.86
C ARG A 90 10.31 9.10 -7.12
N VAL A 91 10.42 7.88 -6.63
CA VAL A 91 9.33 6.89 -6.67
C VAL A 91 8.52 7.01 -5.39
N VAL A 92 7.19 7.15 -5.52
CA VAL A 92 6.26 7.21 -4.39
C VAL A 92 5.24 6.07 -4.53
N SER A 93 5.40 5.02 -3.73
CA SER A 93 4.66 3.75 -3.89
C SER A 93 3.87 3.37 -2.64
N ASN A 94 2.69 2.75 -2.81
CA ASN A 94 1.91 2.16 -1.73
C ASN A 94 2.39 0.75 -1.32
N ALA A 95 3.64 0.39 -1.61
CA ALA A 95 4.24 -0.87 -1.20
C ALA A 95 4.36 -0.96 0.33
N GLY A 96 3.45 -1.69 0.98
CA GLY A 96 3.43 -1.86 2.44
C GLY A 96 4.20 -3.09 2.93
N SER A 97 4.27 -4.16 2.14
CA SER A 97 4.89 -5.44 2.55
C SER A 97 6.39 -5.52 2.32
N THR A 98 6.94 -4.70 1.43
CA THR A 98 8.33 -4.81 0.97
C THR A 98 9.17 -3.69 1.55
N PRO A 99 10.26 -3.99 2.29
CA PRO A 99 11.24 -2.99 2.71
C PRO A 99 11.87 -2.26 1.51
N THR A 100 12.32 -1.00 1.71
CA THR A 100 12.88 -0.15 0.65
C THR A 100 14.02 -0.83 -0.11
N GLN A 101 14.92 -1.58 0.56
CA GLN A 101 15.97 -2.33 -0.13
C GLN A 101 15.42 -3.41 -1.07
N GLY A 102 14.30 -4.03 -0.72
CA GLY A 102 13.61 -4.98 -1.60
C GLY A 102 13.06 -4.30 -2.87
N LEU A 103 12.56 -3.07 -2.73
CA LEU A 103 12.11 -2.25 -3.86
C LEU A 103 13.29 -1.82 -4.75
N VAL A 104 14.42 -1.40 -4.18
CA VAL A 104 15.67 -1.13 -4.93
C VAL A 104 16.03 -2.34 -5.79
N ASN A 105 16.11 -3.52 -5.18
CA ASN A 105 16.46 -4.75 -5.88
C ASN A 105 15.43 -5.11 -6.97
N ARG A 106 14.15 -4.86 -6.72
CA ARG A 106 13.09 -5.07 -7.71
C ARG A 106 13.25 -4.12 -8.90
N PHE A 107 13.41 -2.82 -8.65
CA PHE A 107 13.61 -1.85 -9.73
C PHE A 107 14.88 -2.12 -10.53
N ALA A 108 15.96 -2.56 -9.89
CA ALA A 108 17.18 -2.97 -10.60
C ALA A 108 16.93 -4.14 -11.57
N ARG A 109 16.13 -5.16 -11.19
CA ARG A 109 15.73 -6.24 -12.10
C ARG A 109 14.90 -5.75 -13.28
N LEU A 110 14.13 -4.68 -13.10
CA LEU A 110 13.33 -4.03 -14.15
C LEU A 110 14.16 -3.08 -15.04
N GLY A 111 15.46 -2.92 -14.76
CA GLY A 111 16.36 -2.05 -15.53
C GLY A 111 16.46 -0.62 -15.03
N PHE A 112 15.83 -0.26 -13.92
CA PHE A 112 15.96 1.05 -13.28
C PHE A 112 17.14 1.06 -12.31
N ASP A 113 17.80 2.21 -12.16
CA ASP A 113 18.95 2.45 -11.30
C ASP A 113 18.62 3.36 -10.09
N PHE A 114 17.43 3.23 -9.52
CA PHE A 114 17.03 4.02 -8.36
C PHE A 114 17.88 3.71 -7.13
N ALA A 115 18.42 4.77 -6.51
CA ALA A 115 19.01 4.70 -5.19
C ALA A 115 17.90 4.59 -4.11
N ALA A 116 18.26 4.10 -2.92
CA ALA A 116 17.29 3.96 -1.83
C ALA A 116 16.65 5.29 -1.44
N GLU A 117 17.42 6.39 -1.52
CA GLU A 117 16.98 7.75 -1.20
C GLU A 117 16.02 8.35 -2.24
N GLU A 118 15.83 7.69 -3.36
CA GLU A 118 14.87 8.09 -4.39
C GLU A 118 13.55 7.32 -4.29
N ILE A 119 13.46 6.31 -3.41
CA ILE A 119 12.27 5.46 -3.24
C ILE A 119 11.62 5.74 -1.90
N TYR A 120 10.36 6.15 -1.95
CA TYR A 120 9.52 6.39 -0.78
C TYR A 120 8.32 5.46 -0.86
N CYS A 121 8.18 4.58 0.12
CA CYS A 121 7.03 3.70 0.17
C CYS A 121 6.16 3.98 1.42
N SER A 122 4.95 3.49 1.37
CA SER A 122 4.02 3.64 2.49
C SER A 122 4.52 2.95 3.78
N ARG A 123 5.35 1.90 3.63
CA ARG A 123 6.04 1.26 4.75
C ARG A 123 7.02 2.21 5.44
N ASP A 124 7.75 3.04 4.69
CA ASP A 124 8.67 4.04 5.26
C ASP A 124 7.90 5.11 6.03
N ALA A 125 6.76 5.55 5.49
CA ALA A 125 5.90 6.52 6.15
C ALA A 125 5.30 5.96 7.46
N LEU A 126 4.90 4.68 7.46
CA LEU A 126 4.50 3.95 8.66
C LEU A 126 5.65 3.88 9.67
N ASN A 127 6.84 3.47 9.23
CA ASN A 127 8.01 3.35 10.13
C ASN A 127 8.43 4.71 10.71
N TYR A 128 8.31 5.78 9.93
CA TYR A 128 8.54 7.13 10.43
C TYR A 128 7.55 7.53 11.53
N TYR A 129 6.29 7.10 11.43
CA TYR A 129 5.30 7.26 12.49
C TYR A 129 5.68 6.41 13.71
N LEU A 130 5.92 5.12 13.54
CA LEU A 130 6.27 4.20 14.63
C LEU A 130 7.49 4.65 15.43
N LYS A 131 8.48 5.29 14.79
CA LYS A 131 9.66 5.85 15.46
C LYS A 131 9.36 7.00 16.40
N LYS A 132 8.20 7.63 16.29
CA LYS A 132 7.75 8.74 17.16
C LYS A 132 6.83 8.28 18.29
N GLU A 133 6.26 7.10 18.16
CA GLU A 133 5.38 6.50 19.16
C GLU A 133 6.20 5.66 20.16
N PRO A 134 5.66 5.36 21.36
CA PRO A 134 6.22 4.35 22.23
C PRO A 134 6.35 3.00 21.53
N GLU A 135 7.32 2.21 21.93
CA GLU A 135 7.41 0.83 21.44
C GLU A 135 6.17 0.04 21.83
N GLY A 136 5.61 -0.68 20.87
CA GLY A 136 4.41 -1.47 21.04
C GLY A 136 4.57 -2.88 20.51
N TYR A 137 3.65 -3.75 20.92
CA TYR A 137 3.47 -5.09 20.38
C TYR A 137 2.38 -5.07 19.33
N TRP A 138 2.73 -5.29 18.05
CA TRP A 138 1.86 -5.09 16.91
C TRP A 138 1.46 -6.39 16.23
N GLY A 139 0.16 -6.52 15.95
CA GLY A 139 -0.35 -7.59 15.10
C GLY A 139 -0.28 -7.20 13.62
N ALA A 140 0.59 -7.85 12.85
CA ALA A 140 0.75 -7.56 11.43
C ALA A 140 -0.13 -8.46 10.55
N ILE A 141 -0.88 -7.86 9.63
CA ILE A 141 -1.49 -8.54 8.49
C ILE A 141 -0.53 -8.40 7.32
N THR A 142 0.15 -9.49 7.01
CA THR A 142 1.17 -9.57 5.96
C THR A 142 1.35 -11.04 5.55
N PRO A 143 1.89 -11.35 4.35
CA PRO A 143 2.18 -12.74 3.98
C PRO A 143 3.09 -13.44 5.00
N ILE A 144 2.89 -14.74 5.16
CA ILE A 144 3.74 -15.58 6.03
C ILE A 144 5.21 -15.44 5.61
N GLY A 145 6.10 -15.25 6.58
CA GLY A 145 7.52 -15.06 6.36
C GLY A 145 7.93 -13.67 5.85
N SER A 146 6.99 -12.70 5.76
CA SER A 146 7.37 -11.32 5.43
C SER A 146 8.18 -10.69 6.57
N PRO A 147 9.31 -10.00 6.27
CA PRO A 147 10.12 -9.36 7.29
C PRO A 147 9.39 -8.16 7.91
N THR A 148 9.58 -7.98 9.22
CA THR A 148 9.11 -6.80 9.98
C THR A 148 10.21 -6.18 10.83
N ASP A 149 11.42 -6.71 10.76
CA ASP A 149 12.60 -6.31 11.54
C ASP A 149 13.14 -4.91 11.18
N ASP A 150 12.74 -4.33 10.05
CA ASP A 150 13.00 -2.93 9.70
C ASP A 150 12.02 -1.94 10.34
N LEU A 151 10.88 -2.43 10.85
CA LEU A 151 9.86 -1.62 11.52
C LEU A 151 10.14 -1.53 13.02
N ARG A 152 9.91 -0.34 13.59
CA ARG A 152 10.08 -0.16 15.04
C ARG A 152 8.95 -0.79 15.82
N GLY A 153 9.28 -1.60 16.81
CA GLY A 153 8.37 -2.32 17.70
C GLY A 153 8.51 -3.83 17.57
N GLU A 154 7.76 -4.54 18.37
CA GLU A 154 7.66 -5.99 18.31
C GLU A 154 6.46 -6.37 17.44
N PHE A 155 6.64 -7.32 16.51
CA PHE A 155 5.59 -7.70 15.57
C PHE A 155 5.30 -9.19 15.64
N VAL A 156 4.02 -9.54 15.59
CA VAL A 156 3.54 -10.90 15.38
C VAL A 156 2.71 -10.96 14.09
N ASN A 157 3.00 -11.91 13.22
CA ASN A 157 2.19 -12.14 12.02
C ASN A 157 0.89 -12.84 12.41
N LEU A 158 -0.24 -12.16 12.22
CA LEU A 158 -1.57 -12.70 12.59
C LEU A 158 -2.08 -13.77 11.62
N ALA A 159 -1.47 -13.95 10.46
CA ALA A 159 -1.73 -15.10 9.60
C ALA A 159 -1.07 -16.39 10.14
N GLU A 160 0.07 -16.25 10.87
CA GLU A 160 0.79 -17.35 11.50
C GLU A 160 0.27 -17.64 12.91
N ARG A 161 -0.05 -16.57 13.67
CA ARG A 161 -0.47 -16.64 15.07
C ARG A 161 -1.75 -15.83 15.31
N PRO A 162 -2.88 -16.30 14.75
CA PRO A 162 -4.15 -15.58 14.88
C PRO A 162 -4.65 -15.44 16.33
N GLU A 163 -4.21 -16.32 17.24
CA GLU A 163 -4.53 -16.25 18.67
C GLU A 163 -3.93 -15.03 19.37
N ALA A 164 -2.79 -14.51 18.88
CA ALA A 164 -2.17 -13.32 19.44
C ALA A 164 -2.96 -12.02 19.17
N MET A 165 -4.02 -12.10 18.36
CA MET A 165 -4.83 -10.95 17.97
C MET A 165 -5.37 -10.15 19.16
N ASP A 166 -5.73 -10.80 20.26
CA ASP A 166 -6.25 -10.15 21.45
C ASP A 166 -5.17 -9.61 22.41
N GLU A 167 -3.91 -9.99 22.20
CA GLU A 167 -2.78 -9.60 23.05
C GLU A 167 -2.12 -8.31 22.60
N VAL A 168 -2.13 -8.03 21.28
CA VAL A 168 -1.40 -6.91 20.66
C VAL A 168 -1.96 -5.53 21.03
N ASP A 169 -1.11 -4.52 21.03
CA ASP A 169 -1.48 -3.11 21.31
C ASP A 169 -2.21 -2.45 20.15
N GLY A 170 -2.00 -2.94 18.93
CA GLY A 170 -2.68 -2.45 17.72
C GLY A 170 -2.46 -3.37 16.53
N ILE A 171 -3.14 -3.07 15.44
CA ILE A 171 -3.10 -3.86 14.19
C ILE A 171 -2.41 -3.05 13.10
N VAL A 172 -1.54 -3.70 12.32
CA VAL A 172 -0.85 -3.10 11.17
C VAL A 172 -1.22 -3.86 9.90
N LEU A 173 -1.85 -3.17 8.96
CA LEU A 173 -2.25 -3.73 7.66
C LEU A 173 -1.18 -3.41 6.62
N LEU A 174 -0.30 -4.38 6.34
CA LEU A 174 0.82 -4.24 5.40
C LEU A 174 0.50 -4.77 4.01
N SER A 175 -0.12 -5.96 3.93
CA SER A 175 -0.43 -6.65 2.67
C SER A 175 -1.52 -7.68 2.83
N THR A 176 -2.30 -7.89 1.78
CA THR A 176 -3.34 -8.93 1.67
C THR A 176 -2.99 -10.02 0.65
N ILE A 177 -1.72 -10.11 0.24
CA ILE A 177 -1.27 -11.25 -0.59
C ILE A 177 -1.46 -12.54 0.20
N ASN A 178 -2.19 -13.50 -0.38
CA ASN A 178 -2.56 -14.78 0.26
C ASN A 178 -3.32 -14.61 1.59
N TYR A 179 -4.01 -13.48 1.78
CA TYR A 179 -4.79 -13.21 2.98
C TYR A 179 -5.98 -14.16 3.10
N ASP A 180 -6.15 -14.74 4.27
CA ASP A 180 -7.36 -15.46 4.63
C ASP A 180 -8.41 -14.48 5.14
N PHE A 181 -9.42 -14.21 4.31
CA PHE A 181 -10.50 -13.27 4.65
C PHE A 181 -11.33 -13.67 5.87
N SER A 182 -11.27 -14.92 6.32
CA SER A 182 -11.88 -15.33 7.59
C SER A 182 -11.27 -14.62 8.81
N LEU A 183 -10.03 -14.13 8.68
CA LEU A 183 -9.39 -13.30 9.71
C LEU A 183 -10.08 -11.94 9.86
N THR A 184 -10.77 -11.43 8.84
CA THR A 184 -11.47 -10.13 8.93
C THR A 184 -12.58 -10.19 9.98
N GLU A 185 -13.37 -11.25 10.02
CA GLU A 185 -14.42 -11.43 11.03
C GLU A 185 -13.84 -11.51 12.44
N ARG A 186 -12.71 -12.20 12.60
CA ARG A 186 -11.98 -12.27 13.87
C ARG A 186 -11.41 -10.93 14.30
N LEU A 187 -10.85 -10.16 13.37
CA LEU A 187 -10.39 -8.79 13.62
C LEU A 187 -11.53 -7.89 14.07
N ILE A 188 -12.69 -7.96 13.40
CA ILE A 188 -13.88 -7.20 13.78
C ILE A 188 -14.32 -7.59 15.21
N ALA A 189 -14.39 -8.87 15.54
CA ALA A 189 -14.76 -9.32 16.86
C ALA A 189 -13.78 -8.85 17.94
N SER A 190 -12.48 -9.00 17.69
CA SER A 190 -11.41 -8.59 18.61
C SER A 190 -11.40 -7.07 18.83
N LEU A 191 -11.51 -6.28 17.76
CA LEU A 191 -11.53 -4.80 17.82
C LEU A 191 -12.85 -4.27 18.43
N SER A 192 -13.96 -4.97 18.27
CA SER A 192 -15.23 -4.63 18.91
C SER A 192 -15.18 -4.86 20.42
N ALA A 193 -14.53 -5.96 20.85
CA ALA A 193 -14.37 -6.28 22.26
C ALA A 193 -13.36 -5.34 22.96
N ARG A 194 -12.27 -4.98 22.27
CA ARG A 194 -11.23 -4.06 22.75
C ARG A 194 -10.77 -3.15 21.61
N PRO A 195 -11.33 -1.94 21.48
CA PRO A 195 -10.93 -0.98 20.45
C PRO A 195 -9.44 -0.62 20.57
N ARG A 196 -8.70 -0.72 19.47
CA ARG A 196 -7.27 -0.43 19.36
C ARG A 196 -7.01 0.31 18.06
N ILE A 197 -5.86 0.96 17.99
CA ILE A 197 -5.42 1.64 16.77
C ILE A 197 -5.19 0.63 15.64
N VAL A 198 -5.60 1.01 14.44
CA VAL A 198 -5.25 0.29 13.20
C VAL A 198 -4.40 1.20 12.34
N LEU A 199 -3.22 0.71 11.96
CA LEU A 199 -2.25 1.37 11.11
C LEU A 199 -2.31 0.76 9.71
N LEU A 200 -2.68 1.55 8.72
CA LEU A 200 -2.86 1.12 7.34
C LEU A 200 -1.68 1.58 6.48
N ALA A 201 -0.76 0.67 6.18
CA ALA A 201 0.39 0.97 5.34
C ALA A 201 -0.02 1.14 3.86
N ASN A 202 -0.86 0.26 3.33
CA ASN A 202 -1.34 0.35 1.94
C ASN A 202 -2.83 0.70 1.89
N PRO A 203 -3.21 1.96 1.57
CA PRO A 203 -4.60 2.39 1.50
C PRO A 203 -5.35 1.96 0.22
N ASP A 204 -4.67 1.38 -0.76
CA ASP A 204 -5.33 0.92 -1.98
C ASP A 204 -6.40 -0.14 -1.65
N LEU A 205 -7.55 -0.05 -2.32
CA LEU A 205 -8.61 -1.05 -2.19
C LEU A 205 -8.31 -2.26 -3.07
N ALA A 206 -7.69 -2.02 -4.22
CA ALA A 206 -7.32 -3.05 -5.18
C ALA A 206 -6.13 -2.60 -6.03
N ALA A 207 -5.42 -3.56 -6.60
CA ALA A 207 -4.35 -3.29 -7.56
C ALA A 207 -4.56 -4.10 -8.85
N PRO A 208 -4.29 -3.53 -10.03
CA PRO A 208 -4.43 -4.24 -11.30
C PRO A 208 -3.40 -5.37 -11.41
N ARG A 209 -3.88 -6.51 -11.89
CA ARG A 209 -3.08 -7.68 -12.31
C ARG A 209 -3.30 -7.91 -13.81
N ALA A 210 -2.69 -8.92 -14.36
CA ALA A 210 -2.79 -9.21 -15.80
C ALA A 210 -4.24 -9.40 -16.27
N ASP A 211 -5.07 -10.06 -15.47
CA ASP A 211 -6.44 -10.50 -15.82
C ASP A 211 -7.51 -10.19 -14.76
N HIS A 212 -7.11 -9.64 -13.60
CA HIS A 212 -8.01 -9.33 -12.49
C HIS A 212 -7.52 -8.17 -11.65
N PHE A 213 -8.26 -7.81 -10.59
CA PHE A 213 -7.79 -6.96 -9.51
C PHE A 213 -7.50 -7.79 -8.26
N SER A 214 -6.33 -7.61 -7.66
CA SER A 214 -6.09 -8.10 -6.30
C SER A 214 -6.77 -7.20 -5.28
N ILE A 215 -7.27 -7.79 -4.20
CA ILE A 215 -7.75 -7.04 -3.04
C ILE A 215 -6.54 -6.59 -2.22
N GLU A 216 -6.50 -5.31 -1.86
CA GLU A 216 -5.41 -4.69 -1.13
C GLU A 216 -5.84 -4.33 0.33
N PRO A 217 -4.90 -4.01 1.23
CA PRO A 217 -5.20 -3.75 2.64
C PRO A 217 -6.25 -2.69 2.91
N GLY A 218 -6.39 -1.68 2.04
CA GLY A 218 -7.43 -0.66 2.16
C GLY A 218 -8.84 -1.24 2.12
N PHE A 219 -9.06 -2.35 1.39
CA PHE A 219 -10.35 -3.03 1.37
C PHE A 219 -10.68 -3.67 2.74
N VAL A 220 -9.70 -4.32 3.37
CA VAL A 220 -9.88 -4.87 4.73
C VAL A 220 -10.13 -3.73 5.72
N ALA A 221 -9.35 -2.65 5.64
CA ALA A 221 -9.52 -1.50 6.52
C ALA A 221 -10.94 -0.90 6.44
N GLN A 222 -11.51 -0.79 5.25
CA GLN A 222 -12.88 -0.28 5.09
C GLN A 222 -13.94 -1.18 5.73
N GLU A 223 -13.77 -2.49 5.68
CA GLU A 223 -14.67 -3.43 6.36
C GLU A 223 -14.58 -3.27 7.88
N LEU A 224 -13.35 -3.08 8.40
CA LEU A 224 -13.13 -2.81 9.82
C LEU A 224 -13.80 -1.50 10.25
N ILE A 225 -13.64 -0.40 9.48
CA ILE A 225 -14.23 0.91 9.79
C ILE A 225 -15.76 0.84 9.80
N LYS A 226 -16.37 0.13 8.86
CA LYS A 226 -17.83 -0.04 8.81
C LYS A 226 -18.38 -0.80 10.01
N ALA A 227 -17.61 -1.77 10.50
CA ALA A 227 -18.02 -2.66 11.58
C ALA A 227 -17.70 -2.11 12.98
N VAL A 228 -16.58 -1.38 13.12
CA VAL A 228 -16.04 -0.96 14.41
C VAL A 228 -15.67 0.52 14.36
N ASN A 229 -16.19 1.31 15.31
CA ASN A 229 -15.74 2.70 15.47
C ASN A 229 -14.37 2.73 16.16
N MET A 230 -13.30 2.77 15.38
CA MET A 230 -11.92 2.71 15.85
C MET A 230 -11.04 3.76 15.18
N PRO A 231 -9.93 4.20 15.82
CA PRO A 231 -8.95 5.05 15.17
C PRO A 231 -8.21 4.27 14.05
N LEU A 232 -8.18 4.85 12.85
CA LEU A 232 -7.41 4.36 11.71
C LEU A 232 -6.42 5.44 11.26
N HIS A 233 -5.15 5.08 11.13
CA HIS A 233 -4.13 5.94 10.55
C HIS A 233 -3.59 5.33 9.25
N ALA A 234 -3.70 6.07 8.16
CA ALA A 234 -3.22 5.64 6.85
C ALA A 234 -1.97 6.42 6.40
N PHE A 235 -1.02 5.71 5.79
CA PHE A 235 0.32 6.23 5.50
C PHE A 235 0.66 6.34 4.01
N GLY A 236 0.00 5.57 3.15
CA GLY A 236 0.21 5.59 1.71
C GLY A 236 -0.54 6.73 0.98
N LYS A 237 -0.40 6.80 -0.34
CA LYS A 237 -1.20 7.67 -1.20
C LYS A 237 -2.69 7.31 -1.05
N PRO A 238 -3.61 8.26 -1.04
CA PRO A 238 -3.46 9.71 -1.25
C PRO A 238 -3.19 10.52 0.03
N TYR A 239 -2.81 9.89 1.16
CA TYR A 239 -2.58 10.58 2.42
C TYR A 239 -1.25 11.36 2.38
N LYS A 240 -1.24 12.52 3.07
CA LYS A 240 -0.11 13.47 2.99
C LYS A 240 1.21 12.95 3.56
N SER A 241 1.17 11.99 4.48
CA SER A 241 2.36 11.48 5.20
C SER A 241 3.47 11.00 4.26
N ILE A 242 3.14 10.23 3.22
CA ILE A 242 4.13 9.72 2.26
C ILE A 242 4.72 10.84 1.39
N PHE A 243 3.90 11.83 1.00
CA PHE A 243 4.38 12.97 0.23
C PHE A 243 5.25 13.91 1.06
N GLN A 244 4.90 14.12 2.34
CA GLN A 244 5.73 14.88 3.27
C GLN A 244 7.09 14.22 3.49
N LEU A 245 7.11 12.89 3.63
CA LEU A 245 8.35 12.13 3.72
C LEU A 245 9.21 12.33 2.45
N ALA A 246 8.61 12.19 1.27
CA ALA A 246 9.31 12.37 0.00
C ALA A 246 9.77 13.81 -0.27
N LEU A 247 9.15 14.81 0.34
CA LEU A 247 9.53 16.23 0.20
C LEU A 247 10.59 16.68 1.20
N SER A 248 10.76 15.98 2.33
CA SER A 248 11.64 16.39 3.44
C SER A 248 13.08 15.89 3.33
N SER A 249 13.39 15.16 2.28
CA SER A 249 14.70 14.53 2.02
C SER A 249 15.47 15.17 0.88
#